data_3292e873b8bed6edd8861f1a083dcf2b
#
_entry.id   3292e873b8bed6edd8861f1a083dcf2b
#
_cell.length_a   1.000
_cell.length_b   1.000
_cell.length_c   1.000
_cell.angle_alpha   90.00
_cell.angle_beta   90.00
_cell.angle_gamma   90.00
#
_symmetry.space_group_name_H-M   'P 1'
#
loop_
_entity.id
_entity.type
_entity.pdbx_description
1 polymer ?
#
loop_
_entity_poly.entity_id
_entity_poly.type
_entity_poly.pdbx_seq_one_letter_code
_entity_poly.pdbx_strand_id
1 'polypeptide(L)'
;KNLYLNSGINLADSAIWQKIGITPMIGQNDVAGEVFYLDDAADLKGWAIEKQINRLAMWSVNRDRECVSPSDPLYSCSHIPQMPYEFSGIFGAGIPTPTPGIDARKGKRFQNYHQVIKK
;
A
#
# COMPACT_ATOMS: atom_id res chain seq x y z
N LYS A 1 -5.01 6.85 -21.32
CA LYS A 1 -6.02 6.69 -22.38
C LYS A 1 -5.53 7.28 -23.71
N ASN A 2 -5.06 8.53 -23.74
CA ASN A 2 -4.65 9.20 -24.97
C ASN A 2 -3.54 8.45 -25.74
N LEU A 3 -2.58 7.84 -25.05
CA LEU A 3 -1.53 7.04 -25.68
C LEU A 3 -2.11 5.86 -26.50
N TYR A 4 -3.11 5.17 -25.96
CA TYR A 4 -3.77 4.07 -26.67
C TYR A 4 -4.58 4.58 -27.87
N LEU A 5 -5.32 5.67 -27.70
CA LEU A 5 -6.07 6.28 -28.80
C LEU A 5 -5.17 6.73 -29.94
N ASN A 6 -4.02 7.36 -29.61
CA ASN A 6 -3.03 7.80 -30.59
C ASN A 6 -2.38 6.62 -31.38
N SER A 7 -2.39 5.42 -30.75
CA SER A 7 -1.93 4.17 -31.39
C SER A 7 -3.06 3.39 -32.10
N GLY A 8 -4.23 4.00 -32.25
CA GLY A 8 -5.39 3.34 -32.88
C GLY A 8 -6.09 2.29 -32.00
N ILE A 9 -5.74 2.22 -30.70
CA ILE A 9 -6.30 1.26 -29.74
C ILE A 9 -7.36 1.96 -28.90
N ASN A 10 -8.62 1.57 -29.04
CA ASN A 10 -9.70 2.08 -28.22
C ASN A 10 -10.02 1.11 -27.07
N LEU A 11 -9.59 1.47 -25.86
CA LEU A 11 -9.84 0.71 -24.63
C LEU A 11 -10.80 1.45 -23.71
N ALA A 12 -11.70 0.72 -23.06
CA ALA A 12 -12.48 1.22 -21.93
C ALA A 12 -11.55 1.61 -20.78
N ASP A 13 -11.95 2.58 -19.95
CA ASP A 13 -11.14 3.06 -18.82
C ASP A 13 -10.81 1.93 -17.85
N SER A 14 -11.76 1.03 -17.57
CA SER A 14 -11.53 -0.15 -16.73
C SER A 14 -10.42 -1.07 -17.28
N ALA A 15 -10.39 -1.28 -18.59
CA ALA A 15 -9.34 -2.08 -19.22
C ALA A 15 -7.96 -1.40 -19.17
N ILE A 16 -7.93 -0.07 -19.13
CA ILE A 16 -6.68 0.70 -18.95
C ILE A 16 -6.20 0.59 -17.50
N TRP A 17 -7.09 0.74 -16.51
CA TRP A 17 -6.73 0.57 -15.10
C TRP A 17 -6.13 -0.79 -14.80
N GLN A 18 -6.66 -1.85 -15.40
CA GLN A 18 -6.12 -3.21 -15.29
C GLN A 18 -4.72 -3.41 -15.92
N LYS A 19 -4.19 -2.42 -16.62
CA LYS A 19 -2.81 -2.44 -17.16
C LYS A 19 -1.82 -1.66 -16.29
N ILE A 20 -2.29 -1.04 -15.22
CA ILE A 20 -1.47 -0.20 -14.33
C ILE A 20 -1.04 -1.01 -13.13
N GLY A 21 0.24 -0.87 -12.76
CA GLY A 21 0.81 -1.26 -11.48
C GLY A 21 1.30 -0.04 -10.73
N ILE A 22 1.22 -0.07 -9.40
CA ILE A 22 1.68 1.00 -8.52
C ILE A 22 2.65 0.42 -7.51
N THR A 23 3.78 1.11 -7.29
CA THR A 23 4.84 0.65 -6.38
C THR A 23 5.36 1.85 -5.58
N PRO A 24 4.70 2.24 -4.47
CA PRO A 24 5.22 3.28 -3.59
C PRO A 24 6.51 2.84 -2.89
N MET A 25 7.35 3.80 -2.54
CA MET A 25 8.42 3.63 -1.58
C MET A 25 7.84 3.83 -0.18
N ILE A 26 7.83 2.79 0.64
CA ILE A 26 7.21 2.81 1.97
C ILE A 26 8.09 3.52 3.00
N GLY A 27 7.46 4.24 3.93
CA GLY A 27 8.15 5.03 4.94
C GLY A 27 8.82 6.27 4.36
N GLN A 28 9.92 6.69 4.98
CA GLN A 28 10.70 7.85 4.53
C GLN A 28 11.31 7.58 3.15
N ASN A 29 11.10 8.50 2.20
CA ASN A 29 11.65 8.40 0.85
C ASN A 29 13.07 8.95 0.76
N ASP A 30 13.72 8.71 -0.38
CA ASP A 30 15.02 9.27 -0.74
C ASP A 30 14.94 10.75 -1.13
N VAL A 31 13.74 11.28 -1.35
CA VAL A 31 13.48 12.71 -1.51
C VAL A 31 13.17 13.32 -0.15
N ALA A 32 13.92 14.36 0.23
CA ALA A 32 13.79 15.01 1.53
C ALA A 32 12.36 15.54 1.76
N GLY A 33 11.76 15.15 2.87
CA GLY A 33 10.42 15.56 3.27
C GLY A 33 9.28 14.69 2.74
N GLU A 34 9.57 13.74 1.86
CA GLU A 34 8.57 12.77 1.42
C GLU A 34 8.54 11.56 2.33
N VAL A 35 7.35 11.24 2.85
CA VAL A 35 7.10 10.07 3.69
C VAL A 35 5.80 9.43 3.28
N PHE A 36 5.84 8.13 3.05
CA PHE A 36 4.65 7.32 2.75
C PHE A 36 4.25 6.53 4.00
N TYR A 37 3.19 6.96 4.66
CA TYR A 37 2.74 6.40 5.92
C TYR A 37 1.82 5.17 5.72
N LEU A 38 1.51 4.48 6.82
CA LEU A 38 0.58 3.36 6.83
C LEU A 38 -0.84 3.76 6.40
N ASP A 39 -1.25 4.98 6.75
CA ASP A 39 -2.56 5.52 6.35
C ASP A 39 -2.61 5.76 4.83
N ASP A 40 -1.53 6.28 4.24
CA ASP A 40 -1.41 6.43 2.79
C ASP A 40 -1.48 5.07 2.07
N ALA A 41 -0.89 4.03 2.66
CA ALA A 41 -0.96 2.68 2.11
C ALA A 41 -2.38 2.11 2.12
N ALA A 42 -3.14 2.38 3.17
CA ALA A 42 -4.53 1.95 3.26
C ALA A 42 -5.43 2.70 2.27
N ASP A 43 -5.25 4.01 2.15
CA ASP A 43 -5.97 4.85 1.20
C ASP A 43 -5.65 4.45 -0.25
N LEU A 44 -4.36 4.27 -0.56
CA LEU A 44 -3.91 3.80 -1.87
C LEU A 44 -4.52 2.45 -2.21
N LYS A 45 -4.58 1.52 -1.25
CA LYS A 45 -5.21 0.22 -1.46
C LYS A 45 -6.70 0.34 -1.74
N GLY A 46 -7.42 1.15 -0.95
CA GLY A 46 -8.85 1.40 -1.17
C GLY A 46 -9.11 1.93 -2.57
N TRP A 47 -8.36 2.92 -2.98
CA TRP A 47 -8.42 3.49 -4.32
C TRP A 47 -8.04 2.48 -5.42
N ALA A 48 -7.00 1.67 -5.21
CA ALA A 48 -6.56 0.67 -6.18
C ALA A 48 -7.63 -0.42 -6.40
N ILE A 49 -8.34 -0.80 -5.35
CA ILE A 49 -9.49 -1.73 -5.44
C ILE A 49 -10.63 -1.07 -6.22
N GLU A 50 -11.00 0.16 -5.90
CA GLU A 50 -12.07 0.90 -6.60
C GLU A 50 -11.79 1.02 -8.10
N LYS A 51 -10.55 1.33 -8.48
CA LYS A 51 -10.14 1.48 -9.89
C LYS A 51 -9.79 0.16 -10.57
N GLN A 52 -9.80 -0.95 -9.84
CA GLN A 52 -9.40 -2.26 -10.37
C GLN A 52 -7.96 -2.26 -10.93
N ILE A 53 -7.04 -1.61 -10.20
CA ILE A 53 -5.61 -1.60 -10.53
C ILE A 53 -5.08 -3.04 -10.52
N ASN A 54 -4.34 -3.42 -11.55
CA ASN A 54 -3.87 -4.80 -11.73
C ASN A 54 -2.85 -5.25 -10.68
N ARG A 55 -1.96 -4.35 -10.26
CA ARG A 55 -0.90 -4.69 -9.32
C ARG A 55 -0.66 -3.55 -8.33
N LEU A 56 -0.63 -3.91 -7.06
CA LEU A 56 -0.11 -3.07 -5.99
C LEU A 56 1.13 -3.77 -5.41
N ALA A 57 2.26 -3.10 -5.43
CA ALA A 57 3.53 -3.56 -4.90
C ALA A 57 4.10 -2.49 -3.98
N MET A 58 5.29 -2.70 -3.43
CA MET A 58 5.99 -1.70 -2.61
C MET A 58 7.50 -1.78 -2.79
N TRP A 59 8.18 -0.70 -2.60
CA TRP A 59 9.61 -0.63 -2.41
C TRP A 59 9.88 -0.32 -0.93
N SER A 60 10.37 -1.29 -0.11
CA SER A 60 10.59 -2.68 -0.44
C SER A 60 10.36 -3.53 0.81
N VAL A 61 10.24 -4.84 0.67
CA VAL A 61 9.92 -5.75 1.79
C VAL A 61 10.94 -5.69 2.93
N ASN A 62 12.23 -5.48 2.64
CA ASN A 62 13.26 -5.32 3.68
C ASN A 62 13.15 -4.02 4.46
N ARG A 63 12.42 -3.01 3.93
CA ARG A 63 12.09 -1.76 4.62
C ARG A 63 10.84 -1.85 5.48
N ASP A 64 10.04 -2.91 5.34
CA ASP A 64 8.74 -3.05 6.01
C ASP A 64 8.90 -3.41 7.49
N ARG A 65 9.59 -2.54 8.20
CA ARG A 65 9.84 -2.57 9.65
C ARG A 65 10.30 -1.20 10.16
N GLU A 66 10.12 -0.97 11.45
CA GLU A 66 10.72 0.16 12.14
C GLU A 66 12.26 0.02 12.20
N CYS A 67 12.97 1.14 12.21
CA CYS A 67 14.43 1.16 12.39
C CYS A 67 14.80 0.83 13.84
N VAL A 68 15.92 0.15 14.03
CA VAL A 68 16.50 -0.06 15.37
C VAL A 68 17.24 1.19 15.82
N SER A 69 17.87 1.91 14.88
CA SER A 69 18.55 3.18 15.11
C SER A 69 18.09 4.24 14.11
N PRO A 70 18.00 5.52 14.50
CA PRO A 70 17.76 6.62 13.57
C PRO A 70 18.81 6.74 12.46
N SER A 71 20.01 6.18 12.66
CA SER A 71 21.11 6.15 11.69
C SER A 71 21.09 4.95 10.75
N ASP A 72 20.10 4.06 10.88
CA ASP A 72 19.98 2.92 9.96
C ASP A 72 19.82 3.40 8.52
N PRO A 73 20.39 2.70 7.53
CA PRO A 73 20.29 3.12 6.14
C PRO A 73 18.84 3.04 5.63
N LEU A 74 18.43 3.96 4.77
CA LEU A 74 17.08 4.02 4.18
C LEU A 74 16.62 2.70 3.54
N TYR A 75 17.54 1.91 2.99
CA TYR A 75 17.17 0.64 2.36
C TYR A 75 16.86 -0.49 3.35
N SER A 76 17.13 -0.31 4.65
CA SER A 76 17.03 -1.39 5.65
C SER A 76 15.77 -1.34 6.51
N CYS A 77 15.11 -0.18 6.59
CA CYS A 77 13.92 0.06 7.41
C CYS A 77 13.13 1.26 6.88
N SER A 78 11.92 1.48 7.39
CA SER A 78 11.01 2.52 6.90
C SER A 78 11.26 3.92 7.45
N HIS A 79 11.98 4.06 8.56
CA HIS A 79 12.15 5.30 9.33
C HIS A 79 10.83 5.93 9.83
N ILE A 80 9.78 5.11 9.97
CA ILE A 80 8.54 5.49 10.65
C ILE A 80 8.19 4.44 11.69
N PRO A 81 7.42 4.81 12.73
CA PRO A 81 6.91 3.84 13.70
C PRO A 81 5.95 2.86 13.02
N GLN A 82 6.28 1.58 13.07
CA GLN A 82 5.44 0.50 12.55
C GLN A 82 5.80 -0.86 13.15
N MET A 83 4.90 -1.82 13.01
CA MET A 83 5.22 -3.23 13.26
C MET A 83 5.90 -3.86 12.04
N PRO A 84 6.72 -4.91 12.24
CA PRO A 84 7.28 -5.66 11.12
C PRO A 84 6.18 -6.16 10.17
N TYR A 85 6.39 -5.95 8.86
CA TYR A 85 5.48 -6.36 7.79
C TYR A 85 4.08 -5.72 7.81
N GLU A 86 3.94 -4.51 8.41
CA GLU A 86 2.65 -3.83 8.51
C GLU A 86 2.15 -3.34 7.14
N PHE A 87 3.04 -2.81 6.29
CA PHE A 87 2.71 -2.47 4.90
C PHE A 87 2.35 -3.72 4.08
N SER A 88 3.12 -4.81 4.24
CA SER A 88 2.79 -6.11 3.63
C SER A 88 1.40 -6.59 4.05
N GLY A 89 1.05 -6.41 5.32
CA GLY A 89 -0.27 -6.71 5.84
C GLY A 89 -1.38 -5.88 5.18
N ILE A 90 -1.13 -4.58 4.97
CA ILE A 90 -2.08 -3.69 4.31
C ILE A 90 -2.23 -4.09 2.84
N PHE A 91 -1.15 -4.21 2.08
CA PHE A 91 -1.20 -4.48 0.64
C PHE A 91 -1.61 -5.91 0.32
N GLY A 92 -1.12 -6.89 1.09
CA GLY A 92 -1.39 -8.31 0.89
C GLY A 92 -2.74 -8.80 1.39
N ALA A 93 -3.44 -8.05 2.24
CA ALA A 93 -4.79 -8.39 2.65
C ALA A 93 -5.74 -8.31 1.44
N GLY A 94 -5.70 -9.31 0.58
CA GLY A 94 -6.86 -9.72 -0.17
C GLY A 94 -7.99 -9.98 0.82
N ILE A 95 -9.25 -9.92 0.41
CA ILE A 95 -10.46 -10.12 1.22
C ILE A 95 -10.16 -11.00 2.44
N PRO A 96 -10.36 -10.53 3.68
CA PRO A 96 -9.96 -11.27 4.85
C PRO A 96 -10.72 -12.61 4.92
N THR A 97 -10.00 -13.70 4.69
CA THR A 97 -10.43 -14.96 5.27
C THR A 97 -10.15 -14.85 6.76
N PRO A 98 -11.16 -14.97 7.63
CA PRO A 98 -10.93 -14.99 9.05
C PRO A 98 -10.10 -16.22 9.40
N THR A 99 -8.82 -16.03 9.67
CA THR A 99 -7.97 -17.08 10.23
C THR A 99 -8.16 -17.04 11.73
N PRO A 100 -8.70 -18.11 12.34
CA PRO A 100 -8.80 -18.16 13.79
C PRO A 100 -7.40 -18.16 14.40
N GLY A 101 -7.09 -17.20 15.27
CA GLY A 101 -5.93 -17.28 16.15
C GLY A 101 -4.85 -16.22 16.00
N ILE A 102 -5.04 -15.13 15.27
CA ILE A 102 -4.04 -14.06 15.18
C ILE A 102 -4.42 -12.84 16.03
N ASP A 103 -3.62 -12.68 17.06
CA ASP A 103 -3.37 -11.53 17.95
C ASP A 103 -4.45 -10.42 18.00
N ALA A 104 -5.14 -10.36 19.15
CA ALA A 104 -6.13 -9.33 19.50
C ALA A 104 -5.64 -7.87 19.36
N ARG A 105 -4.34 -7.62 19.23
CA ARG A 105 -3.75 -6.30 19.00
C ARG A 105 -3.94 -5.81 17.57
N LYS A 106 -4.02 -6.73 16.59
CA LYS A 106 -4.28 -6.39 15.17
C LYS A 106 -5.73 -6.01 14.92
N GLY A 107 -6.68 -6.59 15.66
CA GLY A 107 -8.12 -6.37 15.45
C GLY A 107 -8.60 -4.96 15.79
N LYS A 108 -7.93 -4.25 16.69
CA LYS A 108 -8.39 -2.91 17.11
C LYS A 108 -8.03 -1.80 16.11
N ARG A 109 -6.92 -1.92 15.38
CA ARG A 109 -6.51 -0.91 14.39
C ARG A 109 -7.30 -1.05 13.09
N PHE A 110 -7.55 -2.28 12.64
CA PHE A 110 -8.34 -2.53 11.42
C PHE A 110 -9.85 -2.25 11.59
N GLN A 111 -10.40 -2.30 12.79
CA GLN A 111 -11.81 -1.93 13.02
C GLN A 111 -12.11 -0.44 12.78
N ASN A 112 -11.14 0.44 12.97
CA ASN A 112 -11.32 1.87 12.71
C ASN A 112 -11.38 2.19 11.22
N TYR A 113 -10.72 1.42 10.35
CA TYR A 113 -10.75 1.64 8.90
C TYR A 113 -12.10 1.33 8.26
N HIS A 114 -12.84 0.34 8.77
CA HIS A 114 -14.18 0.01 8.27
C HIS A 114 -15.23 1.09 8.57
N GLN A 115 -14.96 1.98 9.50
CA GLN A 115 -15.88 3.07 9.86
C GLN A 115 -15.73 4.30 8.96
N VAL A 116 -14.55 4.49 8.34
CA VAL A 116 -14.26 5.67 7.50
C VAL A 116 -14.86 5.53 6.09
N ILE A 117 -15.05 4.31 5.60
CA ILE A 117 -15.56 4.05 4.24
C ILE A 117 -17.12 4.09 4.18
N LYS A 118 -17.81 4.24 5.31
CA LYS A 118 -19.28 4.26 5.38
C LYS A 118 -19.89 5.66 5.59
N LYS A 119 -19.16 6.73 5.30
CA LYS A 119 -19.73 8.09 5.29
C LYS A 119 -19.66 8.71 3.91
#